data_57e3605599fd7517a978d83119eb01b7
#
_entry.id   57e3605599fd7517a978d83119eb01b7
#
_cell.length_a   1.000
_cell.length_b   1.000
_cell.length_c   1.000
_cell.angle_alpha   90.00
_cell.angle_beta   90.00
_cell.angle_gamma   90.00
#
_symmetry.space_group_name_H-M   'P 1'
#
loop_
_entity.id
_entity.type
_entity.pdbx_description
1 polymer ?
#
loop_
_entity_poly.entity_id
_entity_poly.type
_entity_poly.pdbx_seq_one_letter_code
_entity_poly.pdbx_strand_id
1 'polypeptide(L)'
;LFAPEREGANGRPVCSVVCIKRKNKTTTPKEENKMSKKVFIGVGHGGSDSGAVGYIVEKKANLVMALACRDYLVAHGVEVRMSRTKDEEDPINEEVRECNAYNPDLAIDVHNNSGGGDGFEVYHTLNGGTGKVLAQNIEKQVIKIGQNSRGCKTRQGQRGDYYAFVRDTKCPAVICEGVFVDTKADAAQAGTKAKQQAFGIAYAKGILDTLGFKYDTAASTKPAEPETDAETQAAITKVQRAAGLSGKTVQYLLDYEYVVELVRKLAAAMK
;
A
#
# COMPACT_ATOMS: atom_id res chain seq x y z
N LEU A 1 61.42 -1.05 -64.66
CA LEU A 1 62.67 -0.30 -64.81
C LEU A 1 63.06 0.30 -63.50
N PHE A 2 64.25 -0.06 -63.08
CA PHE A 2 65.04 0.24 -61.91
C PHE A 2 65.12 1.68 -61.45
N ALA A 3 64.97 1.91 -60.18
CA ALA A 3 65.88 2.46 -59.13
C ALA A 3 66.47 3.86 -59.32
N PRO A 4 67.05 4.53 -58.30
CA PRO A 4 67.53 4.05 -57.02
C PRO A 4 67.22 4.94 -55.78
N GLU A 5 67.64 4.37 -54.64
CA GLU A 5 67.74 4.88 -53.29
C GLU A 5 68.55 6.20 -53.17
N ARG A 6 68.15 7.00 -52.13
CA ARG A 6 69.10 7.82 -51.36
C ARG A 6 68.86 7.66 -49.87
N GLU A 7 69.87 7.13 -49.22
CA GLU A 7 70.01 7.16 -47.77
C GLU A 7 70.22 8.57 -47.24
N GLY A 8 69.73 8.82 -46.06
CA GLY A 8 69.97 10.00 -45.26
C GLY A 8 69.82 9.72 -43.79
N ALA A 9 70.87 9.36 -43.17
CA ALA A 9 71.22 9.22 -41.76
C ALA A 9 70.30 9.84 -40.72
N ASN A 10 69.77 9.05 -39.80
CA ASN A 10 69.96 9.09 -38.36
C ASN A 10 68.97 8.15 -37.72
N GLY A 11 69.43 7.03 -37.23
CA GLY A 11 68.67 5.99 -36.58
C GLY A 11 68.04 6.40 -35.28
N ARG A 12 66.75 6.30 -35.23
CA ARG A 12 65.96 5.95 -34.02
C ARG A 12 64.66 5.24 -34.46
N PRO A 13 64.28 4.10 -33.83
CA PRO A 13 63.05 3.43 -34.16
C PRO A 13 61.88 4.23 -33.61
N VAL A 14 60.98 4.69 -34.48
CA VAL A 14 59.72 5.32 -34.10
C VAL A 14 58.71 4.18 -33.82
N CYS A 15 58.47 3.95 -32.55
CA CYS A 15 57.43 3.05 -32.09
C CYS A 15 56.09 3.65 -32.45
N SER A 16 55.37 3.08 -33.44
CA SER A 16 54.04 3.50 -33.83
C SER A 16 53.04 3.04 -32.77
N VAL A 17 52.81 3.88 -31.76
CA VAL A 17 51.70 3.66 -30.83
C VAL A 17 50.41 4.03 -31.56
N VAL A 18 49.67 3.01 -31.99
CA VAL A 18 48.30 3.14 -32.48
C VAL A 18 47.42 3.57 -31.28
N CYS A 19 47.14 4.86 -31.23
CA CYS A 19 46.23 5.44 -30.23
C CYS A 19 44.79 5.07 -30.60
N ILE A 20 44.33 3.91 -30.09
CA ILE A 20 42.92 3.55 -30.16
C ILE A 20 42.15 4.51 -29.24
N LYS A 21 41.53 5.52 -29.83
CA LYS A 21 40.56 6.38 -29.14
C LYS A 21 39.34 5.54 -28.74
N ARG A 22 39.37 4.99 -27.54
CA ARG A 22 38.17 4.44 -26.90
C ARG A 22 37.22 5.62 -26.66
N LYS A 23 36.19 5.69 -27.48
CA LYS A 23 34.98 6.50 -27.18
C LYS A 23 34.20 5.83 -26.10
N ASN A 24 34.57 5.98 -24.83
CA ASN A 24 33.70 5.71 -23.74
C ASN A 24 32.76 6.93 -23.57
N LYS A 25 31.65 6.92 -24.28
CA LYS A 25 30.46 7.68 -23.89
C LYS A 25 29.60 6.76 -23.03
N THR A 26 29.96 6.60 -21.79
CA THR A 26 29.01 6.24 -20.75
C THR A 26 28.27 7.52 -20.38
N THR A 27 27.23 7.85 -21.11
CA THR A 27 26.19 8.73 -20.60
C THR A 27 25.39 7.92 -19.58
N THR A 28 25.75 8.06 -18.31
CA THR A 28 24.82 7.77 -17.23
C THR A 28 23.57 8.60 -17.49
N PRO A 29 22.36 7.99 -17.49
CA PRO A 29 21.15 8.79 -17.48
C PRO A 29 21.24 9.68 -16.23
N LYS A 30 21.09 11.00 -16.39
CA LYS A 30 20.80 11.87 -15.27
C LYS A 30 19.53 11.28 -14.64
N GLU A 31 19.64 10.73 -13.44
CA GLU A 31 18.50 10.54 -12.57
C GLU A 31 17.91 11.93 -12.39
N GLU A 32 16.85 12.22 -13.13
CA GLU A 32 15.98 13.33 -12.80
C GLU A 32 15.58 13.09 -11.35
N ASN A 33 15.87 14.04 -10.50
CA ASN A 33 15.49 14.07 -9.09
C ASN A 33 13.95 14.19 -9.06
N LYS A 34 13.27 13.07 -9.36
CA LYS A 34 11.82 12.98 -9.35
C LYS A 34 11.45 12.97 -7.88
N MET A 35 11.04 14.13 -7.36
CA MET A 35 10.51 14.23 -5.99
C MET A 35 9.52 13.08 -5.79
N SER A 36 9.78 12.25 -4.78
CA SER A 36 8.91 11.13 -4.45
C SER A 36 7.51 11.67 -4.12
N LYS A 37 6.47 11.03 -4.68
CA LYS A 37 5.09 11.36 -4.36
C LYS A 37 4.80 10.97 -2.92
N LYS A 38 4.03 11.80 -2.23
CA LYS A 38 3.67 11.63 -0.82
C LYS A 38 2.20 11.32 -0.66
N VAL A 39 1.88 10.32 0.15
CA VAL A 39 0.51 9.95 0.49
C VAL A 39 0.35 9.89 2.00
N PHE A 40 -0.74 10.45 2.52
CA PHE A 40 -1.16 10.27 3.91
C PHE A 40 -2.31 9.27 3.97
N ILE A 41 -2.25 8.35 4.91
CA ILE A 41 -3.29 7.36 5.17
C ILE A 41 -3.80 7.56 6.59
N GLY A 42 -5.02 8.11 6.70
CA GLY A 42 -5.81 8.09 7.91
C GLY A 42 -6.34 6.68 8.17
N VAL A 43 -6.43 6.34 9.45
CA VAL A 43 -6.88 5.02 9.89
C VAL A 43 -7.95 5.21 10.95
N GLY A 44 -9.19 5.35 10.50
CA GLY A 44 -10.31 5.71 11.34
C GLY A 44 -10.44 4.87 12.61
N HIS A 45 -10.80 5.53 13.72
CA HIS A 45 -10.94 4.94 15.06
C HIS A 45 -9.62 4.40 15.64
N GLY A 46 -9.66 3.82 16.84
CA GLY A 46 -8.48 3.25 17.51
C GLY A 46 -8.53 3.42 19.02
N GLY A 47 -7.68 2.72 19.75
CA GLY A 47 -7.64 2.76 21.20
C GLY A 47 -8.99 2.42 21.83
N SER A 48 -9.57 3.34 22.58
CA SER A 48 -10.89 3.19 23.21
C SER A 48 -12.06 3.31 22.23
N ASP A 49 -11.86 3.98 21.07
CA ASP A 49 -12.85 4.09 20.01
C ASP A 49 -12.81 2.86 19.11
N SER A 50 -13.79 1.96 19.25
CA SER A 50 -13.89 0.76 18.41
C SER A 50 -14.38 1.03 16.98
N GLY A 51 -14.96 2.22 16.72
CA GLY A 51 -15.82 2.42 15.57
C GLY A 51 -17.07 1.54 15.64
N ALA A 52 -17.65 1.26 14.52
CA ALA A 52 -18.80 0.36 14.42
C ALA A 52 -18.41 -1.09 14.74
N VAL A 53 -19.30 -1.78 15.45
CA VAL A 53 -19.11 -3.19 15.85
C VAL A 53 -20.27 -4.01 15.32
N GLY A 54 -19.96 -5.02 14.53
CA GLY A 54 -20.91 -5.96 13.96
C GLY A 54 -20.29 -7.35 13.80
N TYR A 55 -20.32 -7.92 12.60
CA TYR A 55 -19.64 -9.16 12.27
C TYR A 55 -18.11 -9.00 12.24
N ILE A 56 -17.64 -7.76 12.05
CA ILE A 56 -16.24 -7.36 12.21
C ILE A 56 -16.17 -6.09 13.06
N VAL A 57 -15.01 -5.79 13.64
CA VAL A 57 -14.74 -4.56 14.40
C VAL A 57 -14.04 -3.58 13.49
N GLU A 58 -14.62 -2.41 13.30
CA GLU A 58 -14.19 -1.42 12.33
C GLU A 58 -12.73 -1.03 12.51
N LYS A 59 -12.31 -0.55 13.70
CA LYS A 59 -10.94 -0.11 13.95
C LYS A 59 -9.87 -1.14 13.60
N LYS A 60 -10.19 -2.45 13.76
CA LYS A 60 -9.27 -3.55 13.44
C LYS A 60 -9.17 -3.78 11.95
N ALA A 61 -10.30 -3.78 11.25
CA ALA A 61 -10.34 -3.92 9.80
C ALA A 61 -9.65 -2.73 9.11
N ASN A 62 -9.94 -1.50 9.57
CA ASN A 62 -9.30 -0.28 9.06
C ASN A 62 -7.78 -0.36 9.13
N LEU A 63 -7.23 -0.80 10.27
CA LEU A 63 -5.78 -0.93 10.46
C LEU A 63 -5.16 -1.93 9.48
N VAL A 64 -5.78 -3.11 9.29
CA VAL A 64 -5.27 -4.12 8.35
C VAL A 64 -5.31 -3.62 6.90
N MET A 65 -6.41 -2.96 6.50
CA MET A 65 -6.56 -2.36 5.17
C MET A 65 -5.52 -1.27 4.93
N ALA A 66 -5.35 -0.36 5.89
CA ALA A 66 -4.42 0.76 5.80
C ALA A 66 -2.94 0.31 5.75
N LEU A 67 -2.55 -0.67 6.56
CA LEU A 67 -1.20 -1.25 6.54
C LEU A 67 -0.90 -1.89 5.18
N ALA A 68 -1.84 -2.65 4.61
CA ALA A 68 -1.67 -3.25 3.29
C ALA A 68 -1.59 -2.19 2.17
N CYS A 69 -2.36 -1.11 2.28
CA CYS A 69 -2.28 0.04 1.37
C CYS A 69 -0.89 0.69 1.43
N ARG A 70 -0.39 0.99 2.63
CA ARG A 70 0.94 1.55 2.85
C ARG A 70 2.02 0.67 2.22
N ASP A 71 2.02 -0.62 2.56
CA ASP A 71 3.08 -1.54 2.12
C ASP A 71 3.13 -1.65 0.60
N TYR A 72 1.96 -1.67 -0.05
CA TYR A 72 1.87 -1.67 -1.50
C TYR A 72 2.38 -0.36 -2.12
N LEU A 73 2.02 0.80 -1.57
CA LEU A 73 2.47 2.11 -2.04
C LEU A 73 3.99 2.27 -1.89
N VAL A 74 4.54 1.89 -0.73
CA VAL A 74 5.99 1.96 -0.45
C VAL A 74 6.77 1.08 -1.42
N ALA A 75 6.29 -0.14 -1.70
CA ALA A 75 6.89 -1.04 -2.69
C ALA A 75 6.91 -0.44 -4.12
N HIS A 76 6.05 0.55 -4.39
CA HIS A 76 6.00 1.27 -5.67
C HIS A 76 6.67 2.66 -5.62
N GLY A 77 7.48 2.93 -4.60
CA GLY A 77 8.30 4.15 -4.50
C GLY A 77 7.52 5.41 -4.07
N VAL A 78 6.36 5.23 -3.43
CA VAL A 78 5.59 6.33 -2.82
C VAL A 78 6.02 6.49 -1.36
N GLU A 79 6.26 7.72 -0.94
CA GLU A 79 6.49 8.04 0.47
C GLU A 79 5.16 8.09 1.20
N VAL A 80 5.01 7.32 2.28
CA VAL A 80 3.74 7.17 2.99
C VAL A 80 3.91 7.51 4.46
N ARG A 81 2.98 8.34 4.99
CA ARG A 81 2.75 8.52 6.42
C ARG A 81 1.35 8.03 6.77
N MET A 82 1.21 7.40 7.94
CA MET A 82 -0.06 6.96 8.50
C MET A 82 -0.34 7.74 9.79
N SER A 83 -1.61 7.92 10.13
CA SER A 83 -2.04 8.50 11.40
C SER A 83 -1.71 7.57 12.57
N ARG A 84 -1.93 6.26 12.40
CA ARG A 84 -1.54 5.22 13.36
C ARG A 84 -1.07 3.96 12.66
N THR A 85 -0.22 3.15 13.31
CA THR A 85 0.28 1.87 12.81
C THR A 85 -0.01 0.70 13.74
N LYS A 86 -0.68 0.96 14.86
CA LYS A 86 -1.13 0.00 15.87
C LYS A 86 -2.49 0.43 16.44
N ASP A 87 -3.05 -0.34 17.36
CA ASP A 87 -4.30 0.02 18.05
C ASP A 87 -4.01 1.06 19.15
N GLU A 88 -4.16 2.33 18.80
CA GLU A 88 -3.93 3.49 19.65
C GLU A 88 -4.95 4.58 19.32
N GLU A 89 -5.12 5.55 20.23
CA GLU A 89 -6.04 6.67 20.04
C GLU A 89 -5.63 7.49 18.81
N ASP A 90 -6.63 7.85 17.99
CA ASP A 90 -6.44 8.61 16.74
C ASP A 90 -7.60 9.61 16.54
N PRO A 91 -7.65 10.69 17.32
CA PRO A 91 -8.73 11.66 17.18
C PRO A 91 -8.60 12.44 15.87
N ILE A 92 -9.72 12.64 15.17
CA ILE A 92 -9.81 13.25 13.84
C ILE A 92 -9.07 14.61 13.72
N ASN A 93 -9.06 15.43 14.76
CA ASN A 93 -8.36 16.71 14.74
C ASN A 93 -6.83 16.53 14.71
N GLU A 94 -6.29 15.51 15.40
CA GLU A 94 -4.88 15.16 15.34
C GLU A 94 -4.51 14.60 13.98
N GLU A 95 -5.32 13.70 13.46
CA GLU A 95 -5.15 13.11 12.14
C GLU A 95 -5.08 14.18 11.03
N VAL A 96 -6.03 15.12 11.01
CA VAL A 96 -6.03 16.25 10.06
C VAL A 96 -4.79 17.13 10.26
N ARG A 97 -4.39 17.39 11.51
CA ARG A 97 -3.19 18.17 11.82
C ARG A 97 -1.92 17.50 11.28
N GLU A 98 -1.79 16.19 11.48
CA GLU A 98 -0.65 15.41 11.00
C GLU A 98 -0.60 15.33 9.47
N CYS A 99 -1.74 15.10 8.83
CA CYS A 99 -1.87 15.13 7.39
C CYS A 99 -1.39 16.47 6.82
N ASN A 100 -1.90 17.58 7.37
CA ASN A 100 -1.53 18.92 6.92
C ASN A 100 -0.05 19.27 7.18
N ALA A 101 0.53 18.80 8.28
CA ALA A 101 1.94 18.98 8.59
C ALA A 101 2.86 18.16 7.66
N TYR A 102 2.42 16.97 7.25
CA TYR A 102 3.16 16.14 6.31
C TYR A 102 3.12 16.67 4.87
N ASN A 103 2.09 17.46 4.54
CA ASN A 103 1.88 18.07 3.22
C ASN A 103 1.97 17.05 2.07
N PRO A 104 1.06 16.06 2.01
CA PRO A 104 1.07 15.02 0.99
C PRO A 104 0.47 15.52 -0.34
N ASP A 105 0.73 14.77 -1.42
CA ASP A 105 0.06 14.98 -2.73
C ASP A 105 -1.41 14.53 -2.69
N LEU A 106 -1.71 13.44 -1.95
CA LEU A 106 -3.04 12.87 -1.77
C LEU A 106 -3.19 12.32 -0.34
N ALA A 107 -4.43 12.30 0.15
CA ALA A 107 -4.77 11.61 1.40
C ALA A 107 -5.99 10.71 1.25
N ILE A 108 -6.00 9.60 1.96
CA ILE A 108 -7.18 8.76 2.16
C ILE A 108 -7.40 8.55 3.65
N ASP A 109 -8.64 8.39 4.06
CA ASP A 109 -9.01 7.93 5.38
C ASP A 109 -9.76 6.61 5.25
N VAL A 110 -9.32 5.59 5.98
CA VAL A 110 -9.81 4.22 5.85
C VAL A 110 -10.83 3.94 6.94
N HIS A 111 -12.06 3.67 6.53
CA HIS A 111 -13.21 3.37 7.36
C HIS A 111 -13.97 2.15 6.85
N ASN A 112 -14.91 1.69 7.65
CA ASN A 112 -15.98 0.77 7.30
C ASN A 112 -17.30 1.28 7.84
N ASN A 113 -18.37 1.07 7.10
CA ASN A 113 -19.68 1.63 7.33
C ASN A 113 -20.54 0.77 8.30
N SER A 114 -21.65 1.33 8.72
CA SER A 114 -22.73 0.63 9.46
C SER A 114 -24.09 1.24 9.14
N GLY A 115 -25.17 0.57 9.55
CA GLY A 115 -26.55 1.02 9.32
C GLY A 115 -27.33 0.12 8.36
N GLY A 116 -26.93 -1.15 8.21
CA GLY A 116 -27.68 -2.16 7.45
C GLY A 116 -27.59 -2.02 5.93
N GLY A 117 -26.57 -1.28 5.42
CA GLY A 117 -26.30 -1.16 3.99
C GLY A 117 -25.51 -2.35 3.43
N ASP A 118 -25.15 -2.26 2.13
CA ASP A 118 -24.39 -3.28 1.42
C ASP A 118 -23.58 -2.61 0.32
N GLY A 119 -22.24 -2.72 0.37
CA GLY A 119 -21.31 -2.26 -0.66
C GLY A 119 -20.44 -1.07 -0.28
N PHE A 120 -19.39 -0.88 -1.07
CA PHE A 120 -18.38 0.16 -0.93
C PHE A 120 -18.93 1.56 -1.21
N GLU A 121 -18.55 2.53 -0.38
CA GLU A 121 -18.79 3.97 -0.60
C GLU A 121 -17.46 4.71 -0.49
N VAL A 122 -17.32 5.80 -1.25
CA VAL A 122 -16.16 6.69 -1.11
C VAL A 122 -16.63 8.15 -1.15
N TYR A 123 -16.28 8.90 -0.12
CA TYR A 123 -16.64 10.31 0.00
C TYR A 123 -15.50 11.21 -0.43
N HIS A 124 -15.81 12.19 -1.27
CA HIS A 124 -14.89 13.23 -1.73
C HIS A 124 -15.48 14.63 -1.52
N THR A 125 -14.67 15.67 -1.72
CA THR A 125 -15.11 17.06 -1.58
C THR A 125 -16.23 17.42 -2.54
N LEU A 126 -17.16 18.28 -2.08
CA LEU A 126 -18.22 18.89 -2.88
C LEU A 126 -17.68 19.57 -4.15
N ASN A 127 -16.44 20.10 -4.09
CA ASN A 127 -15.81 20.80 -5.19
C ASN A 127 -15.26 19.87 -6.31
N GLY A 128 -15.29 18.55 -6.11
CA GLY A 128 -14.81 17.58 -7.10
C GLY A 128 -13.29 17.59 -7.26
N GLY A 129 -12.78 17.91 -8.43
CA GLY A 129 -11.34 18.00 -8.72
C GLY A 129 -10.61 16.67 -8.54
N THR A 130 -9.34 16.72 -8.10
CA THR A 130 -8.48 15.54 -7.90
C THR A 130 -9.05 14.59 -6.86
N GLY A 131 -9.74 15.08 -5.82
CA GLY A 131 -10.40 14.21 -4.82
C GLY A 131 -11.48 13.33 -5.45
N LYS A 132 -12.27 13.85 -6.40
CA LYS A 132 -13.24 13.04 -7.15
C LYS A 132 -12.56 12.00 -8.04
N VAL A 133 -11.47 12.37 -8.72
CA VAL A 133 -10.69 11.43 -9.56
C VAL A 133 -10.10 10.31 -8.70
N LEU A 134 -9.56 10.63 -7.53
CA LEU A 134 -9.06 9.67 -6.55
C LEU A 134 -10.16 8.70 -6.11
N ALA A 135 -11.33 9.23 -5.75
CA ALA A 135 -12.49 8.41 -5.37
C ALA A 135 -12.88 7.42 -6.48
N GLN A 136 -12.98 7.89 -7.72
CA GLN A 136 -13.35 7.07 -8.88
C GLN A 136 -12.30 5.98 -9.18
N ASN A 137 -11.02 6.30 -9.06
CA ASN A 137 -9.96 5.33 -9.29
C ASN A 137 -9.94 4.26 -8.18
N ILE A 138 -10.15 4.63 -6.91
CA ILE A 138 -10.27 3.67 -5.81
C ILE A 138 -11.50 2.78 -6.01
N GLU A 139 -12.67 3.35 -6.27
CA GLU A 139 -13.91 2.60 -6.54
C GLU A 139 -13.71 1.55 -7.64
N LYS A 140 -13.10 1.96 -8.75
CA LYS A 140 -12.79 1.05 -9.88
C LYS A 140 -11.93 -0.14 -9.47
N GLN A 141 -10.97 0.05 -8.56
CA GLN A 141 -10.12 -1.04 -8.09
C GLN A 141 -10.82 -1.92 -7.05
N VAL A 142 -11.69 -1.35 -6.22
CA VAL A 142 -12.50 -2.10 -5.24
C VAL A 142 -13.52 -3.00 -5.95
N ILE A 143 -14.16 -2.52 -7.02
CA ILE A 143 -15.04 -3.36 -7.84
C ILE A 143 -14.29 -4.57 -8.40
N LYS A 144 -13.02 -4.43 -8.80
CA LYS A 144 -12.22 -5.54 -9.35
C LYS A 144 -11.94 -6.67 -8.35
N ILE A 145 -11.98 -6.39 -7.06
CA ILE A 145 -11.83 -7.42 -6.02
C ILE A 145 -13.16 -8.09 -5.63
N GLY A 146 -14.25 -7.74 -6.33
CA GLY A 146 -15.56 -8.38 -6.18
C GLY A 146 -16.51 -7.68 -5.21
N GLN A 147 -16.14 -6.51 -4.67
CA GLN A 147 -17.06 -5.72 -3.86
C GLN A 147 -18.00 -4.91 -4.76
N ASN A 148 -19.30 -4.90 -4.44
CA ASN A 148 -20.25 -4.01 -5.09
C ASN A 148 -20.04 -2.57 -4.63
N SER A 149 -20.39 -1.62 -5.49
CA SER A 149 -20.24 -0.19 -5.19
C SER A 149 -21.58 0.51 -5.04
N ARG A 150 -21.63 1.42 -4.08
CA ARG A 150 -22.70 2.39 -3.89
C ARG A 150 -22.31 3.78 -4.43
N GLY A 151 -21.14 3.89 -5.04
CA GLY A 151 -20.68 5.05 -5.77
C GLY A 151 -19.79 6.01 -4.99
N CYS A 152 -19.19 6.92 -5.75
CA CYS A 152 -18.51 8.09 -5.23
C CYS A 152 -19.55 9.12 -4.75
N LYS A 153 -19.38 9.61 -3.53
CA LYS A 153 -20.38 10.46 -2.86
C LYS A 153 -19.77 11.75 -2.36
N THR A 154 -20.65 12.71 -2.15
CA THR A 154 -20.38 13.93 -1.40
C THR A 154 -21.40 14.06 -0.28
N ARG A 155 -21.05 14.76 0.79
CA ARG A 155 -22.00 15.05 1.87
C ARG A 155 -21.85 16.49 2.33
N GLN A 156 -22.91 17.27 2.16
CA GLN A 156 -22.98 18.65 2.61
C GLN A 156 -23.17 18.72 4.12
N GLY A 157 -22.33 19.51 4.79
CA GLY A 157 -22.47 19.91 6.18
C GLY A 157 -22.74 21.40 6.32
N GLN A 158 -22.83 21.89 7.54
CA GLN A 158 -23.06 23.33 7.80
C GLN A 158 -21.87 24.22 7.39
N ARG A 159 -20.65 23.69 7.39
CA ARG A 159 -19.41 24.41 7.09
C ARG A 159 -18.77 23.99 5.75
N GLY A 160 -19.53 23.49 4.79
CA GLY A 160 -19.03 22.90 3.56
C GLY A 160 -19.09 21.38 3.62
N ASP A 161 -18.03 20.66 3.25
CA ASP A 161 -17.99 19.20 3.38
C ASP A 161 -18.29 18.74 4.81
N TYR A 162 -19.11 17.71 4.95
CA TYR A 162 -19.55 17.20 6.25
C TYR A 162 -18.37 16.61 7.05
N TYR A 163 -17.58 15.77 6.40
CA TYR A 163 -16.48 15.07 7.05
C TYR A 163 -15.27 15.98 7.23
N ALA A 164 -14.74 16.04 8.46
CA ALA A 164 -13.61 16.90 8.81
C ALA A 164 -12.35 16.56 8.00
N PHE A 165 -12.06 15.27 7.80
CA PHE A 165 -10.91 14.85 7.01
C PHE A 165 -10.96 15.42 5.58
N VAL A 166 -12.10 15.37 4.91
CA VAL A 166 -12.24 15.92 3.55
C VAL A 166 -12.25 17.44 3.53
N ARG A 167 -12.84 18.06 4.57
CA ARG A 167 -13.02 19.53 4.65
C ARG A 167 -11.77 20.27 5.05
N ASP A 168 -11.05 19.75 6.04
CA ASP A 168 -10.01 20.47 6.77
C ASP A 168 -8.58 20.06 6.36
N THR A 169 -8.41 19.02 5.53
CA THR A 169 -7.11 18.70 4.90
C THR A 169 -6.82 19.64 3.73
N LYS A 170 -5.53 19.98 3.54
CA LYS A 170 -5.07 20.92 2.49
C LYS A 170 -4.81 20.25 1.14
N CYS A 171 -4.69 18.93 1.12
CA CYS A 171 -4.51 18.14 -0.09
C CYS A 171 -5.84 17.53 -0.56
N PRO A 172 -5.94 17.03 -1.80
CA PRO A 172 -7.07 16.20 -2.22
C PRO A 172 -7.21 14.97 -1.32
N ALA A 173 -8.36 14.83 -0.68
CA ALA A 173 -8.64 13.79 0.31
C ALA A 173 -9.95 13.07 0.04
N VAL A 174 -10.03 11.80 0.45
CA VAL A 174 -11.24 10.97 0.40
C VAL A 174 -11.38 10.13 1.66
N ILE A 175 -12.62 9.71 1.98
CA ILE A 175 -12.91 8.70 2.98
C ILE A 175 -13.41 7.45 2.27
N CYS A 176 -12.78 6.31 2.54
CA CYS A 176 -13.12 5.00 1.98
C CYS A 176 -13.93 4.21 3.02
N GLU A 177 -15.17 3.91 2.72
CA GLU A 177 -16.08 3.07 3.51
C GLU A 177 -16.13 1.67 2.88
N GLY A 178 -15.29 0.76 3.37
CA GLY A 178 -15.01 -0.53 2.74
C GLY A 178 -16.21 -1.46 2.63
N VAL A 179 -16.82 -1.78 3.76
CA VAL A 179 -17.98 -2.67 3.92
C VAL A 179 -18.88 -2.17 5.04
N PHE A 180 -20.14 -2.64 5.06
CA PHE A 180 -21.03 -2.46 6.20
C PHE A 180 -20.77 -3.58 7.22
N VAL A 181 -20.19 -3.23 8.36
CA VAL A 181 -19.76 -4.20 9.38
C VAL A 181 -20.91 -4.97 10.02
N ASP A 182 -22.12 -4.41 10.01
CA ASP A 182 -23.36 -4.92 10.59
C ASP A 182 -24.23 -5.72 9.59
N THR A 183 -23.85 -5.77 8.32
CA THR A 183 -24.51 -6.58 7.30
C THR A 183 -23.68 -7.84 7.03
N LYS A 184 -24.23 -9.02 7.36
CA LYS A 184 -23.49 -10.30 7.32
C LYS A 184 -22.83 -10.60 5.98
N ALA A 185 -23.54 -10.39 4.87
CA ALA A 185 -23.03 -10.66 3.53
C ALA A 185 -21.91 -9.71 3.16
N ASP A 186 -22.06 -8.43 3.47
CA ASP A 186 -21.07 -7.39 3.15
C ASP A 186 -19.84 -7.50 4.07
N ALA A 187 -20.03 -7.65 5.37
CA ALA A 187 -18.93 -7.90 6.31
C ALA A 187 -18.09 -9.14 5.93
N ALA A 188 -18.70 -10.15 5.31
CA ALA A 188 -17.98 -11.33 4.83
C ALA A 188 -17.01 -11.01 3.67
N GLN A 189 -17.15 -9.88 2.96
CA GLN A 189 -16.19 -9.41 1.97
C GLN A 189 -14.87 -8.95 2.61
N ALA A 190 -14.90 -8.53 3.88
CA ALA A 190 -13.74 -8.16 4.69
C ALA A 190 -13.56 -9.09 5.92
N GLY A 191 -14.16 -10.28 5.91
CA GLY A 191 -14.23 -11.19 7.06
C GLY A 191 -12.93 -11.92 7.39
N THR A 192 -11.87 -11.79 6.59
CA THR A 192 -10.55 -12.38 6.86
C THR A 192 -9.47 -11.33 6.62
N LYS A 193 -8.31 -11.51 7.26
CA LYS A 193 -7.15 -10.63 7.08
C LYS A 193 -6.77 -10.51 5.60
N ALA A 194 -6.74 -11.62 4.85
CA ALA A 194 -6.42 -11.62 3.44
C ALA A 194 -7.41 -10.78 2.60
N LYS A 195 -8.70 -10.83 2.91
CA LYS A 195 -9.72 -10.00 2.27
C LYS A 195 -9.56 -8.53 2.63
N GLN A 196 -9.29 -8.19 3.89
CA GLN A 196 -8.99 -6.82 4.32
C GLN A 196 -7.74 -6.28 3.62
N GLN A 197 -6.69 -7.08 3.49
CA GLN A 197 -5.49 -6.72 2.74
C GLN A 197 -5.80 -6.46 1.25
N ALA A 198 -6.70 -7.23 0.65
CA ALA A 198 -7.14 -7.01 -0.73
C ALA A 198 -7.80 -5.63 -0.93
N PHE A 199 -8.61 -5.16 0.04
CA PHE A 199 -9.12 -3.79 0.04
C PHE A 199 -7.99 -2.76 0.10
N GLY A 200 -7.03 -2.91 1.01
CA GLY A 200 -5.89 -2.01 1.13
C GLY A 200 -5.08 -1.92 -0.16
N ILE A 201 -4.82 -3.06 -0.82
CA ILE A 201 -4.14 -3.10 -2.13
C ILE A 201 -4.99 -2.43 -3.21
N ALA A 202 -6.31 -2.59 -3.19
CA ALA A 202 -7.21 -1.91 -4.13
C ALA A 202 -7.15 -0.37 -3.94
N TYR A 203 -7.14 0.11 -2.69
CA TYR A 203 -6.97 1.54 -2.39
C TYR A 203 -5.64 2.06 -2.92
N ALA A 204 -4.55 1.34 -2.66
CA ALA A 204 -3.22 1.69 -3.15
C ALA A 204 -3.15 1.79 -4.67
N LYS A 205 -3.76 0.84 -5.39
CA LYS A 205 -3.84 0.87 -6.86
C LYS A 205 -4.61 2.08 -7.37
N GLY A 206 -5.73 2.44 -6.73
CA GLY A 206 -6.49 3.65 -7.05
C GLY A 206 -5.68 4.95 -6.83
N ILE A 207 -4.87 4.99 -5.77
CA ILE A 207 -3.93 6.08 -5.51
C ILE A 207 -2.86 6.15 -6.60
N LEU A 208 -2.22 5.02 -6.94
CA LEU A 208 -1.21 4.96 -8.00
C LEU A 208 -1.77 5.38 -9.35
N ASP A 209 -2.99 4.95 -9.70
CA ASP A 209 -3.70 5.38 -10.91
C ASP A 209 -3.87 6.92 -10.92
N THR A 210 -4.22 7.51 -9.78
CA THR A 210 -4.41 8.97 -9.64
C THR A 210 -3.09 9.74 -9.74
N LEU A 211 -2.01 9.19 -9.21
CA LEU A 211 -0.67 9.78 -9.27
C LEU A 211 0.03 9.54 -10.62
N GLY A 212 -0.56 8.75 -11.52
CA GLY A 212 -0.01 8.43 -12.84
C GLY A 212 1.15 7.45 -12.82
N PHE A 213 1.25 6.62 -11.77
CA PHE A 213 2.23 5.54 -11.72
C PHE A 213 1.83 4.38 -12.63
N LYS A 214 2.83 3.81 -13.29
CA LYS A 214 2.67 2.52 -13.97
C LYS A 214 3.08 1.42 -13.01
N TYR A 215 2.23 0.45 -12.81
CA TYR A 215 2.50 -0.73 -12.00
C TYR A 215 1.99 -1.98 -12.72
N ASP A 216 2.63 -3.11 -12.50
CA ASP A 216 2.21 -4.36 -13.13
C ASP A 216 0.90 -4.85 -12.48
N THR A 217 -0.16 -4.90 -13.28
CA THR A 217 -1.48 -5.36 -12.83
C THR A 217 -1.52 -6.87 -12.61
N ALA A 218 -0.55 -7.62 -13.16
CA ALA A 218 -0.45 -9.08 -13.02
C ALA A 218 0.34 -9.51 -11.77
N ALA A 219 1.15 -8.63 -11.19
CA ALA A 219 2.20 -8.98 -10.23
C ALA A 219 1.81 -8.86 -8.75
N SER A 220 0.57 -8.74 -8.33
CA SER A 220 0.33 -8.74 -6.88
C SER A 220 -1.12 -8.84 -6.44
N THR A 221 -1.70 -9.99 -6.64
CA THR A 221 -2.86 -10.40 -5.84
C THR A 221 -2.48 -11.34 -4.68
N LYS A 222 -1.18 -11.68 -4.55
CA LYS A 222 -0.71 -12.41 -3.39
C LYS A 222 -0.30 -11.37 -2.34
N PRO A 223 -1.03 -11.25 -1.21
CA PRO A 223 -0.53 -10.51 -0.06
C PRO A 223 0.88 -11.03 0.23
N ALA A 224 1.82 -10.15 0.57
CA ALA A 224 3.09 -10.60 1.09
C ALA A 224 2.76 -11.60 2.20
N GLU A 225 3.18 -12.86 2.03
CA GLU A 225 3.16 -13.78 3.16
C GLU A 225 3.91 -13.05 4.27
N PRO A 226 3.39 -13.06 5.51
CA PRO A 226 4.14 -12.45 6.60
C PRO A 226 5.56 -13.00 6.49
N GLU A 227 6.56 -12.10 6.40
CA GLU A 227 7.95 -12.51 6.50
C GLU A 227 8.11 -13.16 7.88
N THR A 228 7.80 -14.44 7.92
CA THR A 228 8.06 -15.23 9.09
C THR A 228 9.56 -15.48 9.09
N ASP A 229 10.26 -14.94 10.09
CA ASP A 229 11.66 -15.26 10.29
C ASP A 229 11.88 -16.78 10.29
N ALA A 230 13.11 -17.21 10.03
CA ALA A 230 13.44 -18.63 9.89
C ALA A 230 13.02 -19.46 11.13
N GLU A 231 13.01 -18.85 12.31
CA GLU A 231 12.60 -19.49 13.56
C GLU A 231 11.08 -19.74 13.58
N THR A 232 10.29 -18.75 13.18
CA THR A 232 8.83 -18.88 13.06
C THR A 232 8.46 -19.92 12.00
N GLN A 233 9.13 -19.93 10.85
CA GLN A 233 8.87 -20.92 9.80
C GLN A 233 9.20 -22.35 10.25
N ALA A 234 10.28 -22.55 11.00
CA ALA A 234 10.63 -23.82 11.59
C ALA A 234 9.60 -24.26 12.64
N ALA A 235 9.12 -23.34 13.48
CA ALA A 235 8.07 -23.60 14.46
C ALA A 235 6.74 -23.99 13.80
N ILE A 236 6.32 -23.31 12.75
CA ILE A 236 5.15 -23.64 11.94
C ILE A 236 5.26 -25.05 11.39
N THR A 237 6.39 -25.38 10.76
CA THR A 237 6.63 -26.70 10.17
C THR A 237 6.58 -27.82 11.22
N LYS A 238 7.14 -27.58 12.40
CA LYS A 238 7.14 -28.54 13.52
C LYS A 238 5.71 -28.80 14.03
N VAL A 239 4.94 -27.72 14.27
CA VAL A 239 3.55 -27.83 14.75
C VAL A 239 2.66 -28.47 13.67
N GLN A 240 2.82 -28.08 12.42
CA GLN A 240 2.07 -28.64 11.29
C GLN A 240 2.26 -30.15 11.18
N ARG A 241 3.51 -30.64 11.26
CA ARG A 241 3.85 -32.06 11.19
C ARG A 241 3.30 -32.83 12.40
N ALA A 242 3.50 -32.28 13.59
CA ALA A 242 3.09 -32.96 14.84
C ALA A 242 1.56 -33.04 14.99
N ALA A 243 0.83 -32.03 14.55
CA ALA A 243 -0.63 -31.97 14.63
C ALA A 243 -1.35 -32.51 13.39
N GLY A 244 -0.62 -32.94 12.34
CA GLY A 244 -1.21 -33.42 11.08
C GLY A 244 -2.04 -32.38 10.32
N LEU A 245 -1.70 -31.09 10.46
CA LEU A 245 -2.47 -30.02 9.88
C LEU A 245 -2.22 -29.86 8.37
N SER A 246 -3.29 -29.65 7.60
CA SER A 246 -3.17 -29.28 6.19
C SER A 246 -2.54 -27.89 6.02
N GLY A 247 -1.88 -27.64 4.88
CA GLY A 247 -1.35 -26.31 4.57
C GLY A 247 -2.41 -25.20 4.63
N LYS A 248 -3.65 -25.49 4.20
CA LYS A 248 -4.79 -24.57 4.33
C LYS A 248 -5.15 -24.26 5.78
N THR A 249 -5.12 -25.25 6.66
CA THR A 249 -5.39 -25.09 8.09
C THR A 249 -4.31 -24.23 8.75
N VAL A 250 -3.04 -24.44 8.38
CA VAL A 250 -1.92 -23.62 8.87
C VAL A 250 -2.07 -22.20 8.41
N GLN A 251 -2.37 -21.96 7.13
CA GLN A 251 -2.60 -20.62 6.61
C GLN A 251 -3.77 -19.93 7.32
N TYR A 252 -4.86 -20.62 7.54
CA TYR A 252 -6.01 -20.09 8.30
C TYR A 252 -5.63 -19.70 9.74
N LEU A 253 -4.79 -20.51 10.40
CA LEU A 253 -4.31 -20.20 11.75
C LEU A 253 -3.36 -18.98 11.75
N LEU A 254 -2.53 -18.80 10.72
CA LEU A 254 -1.59 -17.68 10.61
C LEU A 254 -2.31 -16.32 10.40
N ASP A 255 -3.58 -16.35 10.05
CA ASP A 255 -4.39 -15.13 9.92
C ASP A 255 -4.83 -14.54 11.28
N TYR A 256 -4.58 -15.21 12.41
CA TYR A 256 -4.89 -14.70 13.74
C TYR A 256 -3.73 -13.93 14.37
N GLU A 257 -4.04 -12.79 14.97
CA GLU A 257 -3.11 -11.79 15.51
C GLU A 257 -1.98 -12.35 16.41
N TYR A 258 -2.31 -13.37 17.21
CA TYR A 258 -1.36 -13.95 18.19
C TYR A 258 -0.83 -15.33 17.80
N VAL A 259 -1.13 -15.81 16.62
CA VAL A 259 -0.79 -17.18 16.24
C VAL A 259 0.71 -17.42 16.14
N VAL A 260 1.48 -16.44 15.71
CA VAL A 260 2.95 -16.57 15.59
C VAL A 260 3.57 -16.85 16.95
N GLU A 261 3.15 -16.10 17.98
CA GLU A 261 3.61 -16.34 19.36
C GLU A 261 3.12 -17.69 19.91
N LEU A 262 1.86 -18.04 19.64
CA LEU A 262 1.29 -19.31 20.02
C LEU A 262 2.04 -20.49 19.37
N VAL A 263 2.32 -20.40 18.06
CA VAL A 263 3.02 -21.45 17.31
C VAL A 263 4.45 -21.62 17.84
N ARG A 264 5.16 -20.54 18.17
CA ARG A 264 6.49 -20.60 18.79
C ARG A 264 6.44 -21.29 20.16
N LYS A 265 5.48 -20.91 21.01
CA LYS A 265 5.28 -21.55 22.33
C LYS A 265 4.93 -23.05 22.22
N LEU A 266 4.04 -23.38 21.28
CA LEU A 266 3.69 -24.79 21.02
C LEU A 266 4.90 -25.59 20.52
N ALA A 267 5.65 -25.04 19.53
CA ALA A 267 6.83 -25.70 19.02
C ALA A 267 7.93 -25.92 20.08
N ALA A 268 8.06 -24.97 21.01
CA ALA A 268 8.97 -25.10 22.15
C ALA A 268 8.53 -26.17 23.16
N ALA A 269 7.21 -26.33 23.39
CA ALA A 269 6.64 -27.32 24.28
C ALA A 269 6.63 -28.76 23.71
N MET A 270 6.69 -28.90 22.39
CA MET A 270 6.74 -30.19 21.68
C MET A 270 8.18 -30.74 21.70
N LYS A 271 8.41 -31.70 22.57
CA LYS A 271 9.69 -32.47 22.70
C LYS A 271 9.87 -33.45 21.55
#